data_c4e9b657d82d2eef5814fef303288d9c
#
_entry.id   c4e9b657d82d2eef5814fef303288d9c
#
_cell.length_a   1.000
_cell.length_b   1.000
_cell.length_c   1.000
_cell.angle_alpha   90.00
_cell.angle_beta   90.00
_cell.angle_gamma   90.00
#
_symmetry.space_group_name_H-M   'P 1'
#
loop_
_entity.id
_entity.type
_entity.pdbx_description
1 polymer ?
#
loop_
_entity_poly.entity_id
_entity_poly.type
_entity_poly.pdbx_seq_one_letter_code
_entity_poly.pdbx_strand_id
1 'polypeptide(L)'
;MMNPFRKILEVIRERMALVRYTMAHRQAMQEVAKVFGYSFPFHDLDKVIMYPFLGKRLTHAIHRRFSGYHMRNGDIRNKVEAALDWECAALTKPDKPLDAYDTWRKYYPDVDMAPTLKKLGMIPPNCR
;
A
#
# COMPACT_ATOMS: atom_id res chain seq x y z
N MET A 1 26.27 18.96 18.01
CA MET A 1 25.19 19.48 17.13
C MET A 1 25.48 19.17 15.67
N MET A 2 24.50 18.63 14.97
CA MET A 2 24.66 18.31 13.56
C MET A 2 24.74 19.59 12.71
N ASN A 3 25.66 19.62 11.74
CA ASN A 3 25.76 20.70 10.77
C ASN A 3 24.43 20.83 9.99
N PRO A 4 23.87 22.03 9.81
CA PRO A 4 22.62 22.24 9.08
C PRO A 4 22.62 21.64 7.67
N PHE A 5 23.74 21.74 6.97
CA PHE A 5 23.91 21.18 5.63
C PHE A 5 23.78 19.64 5.66
N ARG A 6 24.40 18.99 6.65
CA ARG A 6 24.34 17.55 6.82
C ARG A 6 22.91 17.09 7.14
N LYS A 7 22.19 17.86 7.95
CA LYS A 7 20.78 17.60 8.28
C LYS A 7 19.89 17.66 7.03
N ILE A 8 20.11 18.63 6.17
CA ILE A 8 19.38 18.75 4.90
C ILE A 8 19.65 17.54 4.01
N LEU A 9 20.90 17.09 3.90
CA LEU A 9 21.25 15.90 3.11
C LEU A 9 20.58 14.65 3.64
N GLU A 10 20.47 14.49 4.96
CA GLU A 10 19.76 13.36 5.56
C GLU A 10 18.28 13.36 5.23
N VAL A 11 17.62 14.50 5.30
CA VAL A 11 16.22 14.65 4.92
C VAL A 11 16.02 14.26 3.46
N ILE A 12 16.88 14.74 2.57
CA ILE A 12 16.81 14.39 1.14
C ILE A 12 16.97 12.89 0.94
N ARG A 13 17.96 12.26 1.60
CA ARG A 13 18.19 10.82 1.48
C ARG A 13 17.00 10.00 1.96
N GLU A 14 16.40 10.38 3.08
CA GLU A 14 15.20 9.71 3.60
C GLU A 14 14.04 9.79 2.62
N ARG A 15 13.81 10.98 2.07
CA ARG A 15 12.71 11.19 1.11
C ARG A 15 12.94 10.43 -0.19
N MET A 16 14.17 10.42 -0.68
CA MET A 16 14.52 9.64 -1.88
C MET A 16 14.40 8.14 -1.65
N ALA A 17 14.73 7.67 -0.46
CA ALA A 17 14.52 6.26 -0.10
C ALA A 17 13.04 5.89 -0.12
N LEU A 18 12.17 6.77 0.37
CA LEU A 18 10.71 6.58 0.31
C LEU A 18 10.21 6.52 -1.12
N VAL A 19 10.73 7.39 -1.99
CA VAL A 19 10.37 7.38 -3.41
C VAL A 19 10.79 6.07 -4.06
N ARG A 20 12.02 5.63 -3.85
CA ARG A 20 12.53 4.36 -4.42
C ARG A 20 11.72 3.16 -3.94
N TYR A 21 11.44 3.11 -2.65
CA TYR A 21 10.59 2.04 -2.07
C TYR A 21 9.21 2.04 -2.73
N THR A 22 8.58 3.22 -2.85
CA THR A 22 7.25 3.33 -3.43
C THR A 22 7.25 2.94 -4.91
N MET A 23 8.29 3.31 -5.66
CA MET A 23 8.41 2.90 -7.07
C MET A 23 8.53 1.38 -7.21
N ALA A 24 9.33 0.74 -6.34
CA ALA A 24 9.44 -0.72 -6.32
C ALA A 24 8.10 -1.38 -5.98
N HIS A 25 7.39 -0.85 -4.99
CA HIS A 25 6.06 -1.34 -4.61
C HIS A 25 5.05 -1.17 -5.74
N ARG A 26 5.06 -0.02 -6.43
CA ARG A 26 4.20 0.21 -7.58
C ARG A 26 4.46 -0.80 -8.70
N GLN A 27 5.73 -1.08 -8.98
CA GLN A 27 6.09 -2.07 -9.99
C GLN A 27 5.59 -3.47 -9.59
N ALA A 28 5.82 -3.89 -8.35
CA ALA A 28 5.32 -5.15 -7.83
C ALA A 28 3.79 -5.23 -7.88
N MET A 29 3.12 -4.13 -7.54
CA MET A 29 1.66 -4.04 -7.59
C MET A 29 1.14 -4.22 -9.03
N GLN A 30 1.80 -3.63 -10.02
CA GLN A 30 1.42 -3.80 -11.42
C GLN A 30 1.57 -5.26 -11.88
N GLU A 31 2.63 -5.93 -11.48
CA GLU A 31 2.85 -7.33 -11.82
C GLU A 31 1.82 -8.25 -11.16
N VAL A 32 1.53 -8.03 -9.88
CA VAL A 32 0.50 -8.77 -9.15
C VAL A 32 -0.87 -8.54 -9.77
N ALA A 33 -1.23 -7.27 -10.04
CA ALA A 33 -2.50 -6.94 -10.65
C ALA A 33 -2.67 -7.62 -12.02
N LYS A 34 -1.61 -7.65 -12.82
CA LYS A 34 -1.62 -8.29 -14.15
C LYS A 34 -1.94 -9.78 -14.05
N VAL A 35 -1.39 -10.48 -13.06
CA VAL A 35 -1.68 -11.90 -12.84
C VAL A 35 -3.19 -12.13 -12.62
N PHE A 36 -3.85 -11.21 -11.94
CA PHE A 36 -5.29 -11.29 -11.66
C PHE A 36 -6.16 -10.62 -12.73
N GLY A 37 -5.56 -10.09 -13.80
CA GLY A 37 -6.30 -9.46 -14.90
C GLY A 37 -6.71 -8.00 -14.64
N TYR A 38 -6.03 -7.32 -13.74
CA TYR A 38 -6.31 -5.92 -13.38
C TYR A 38 -5.13 -5.00 -13.68
N SER A 39 -5.40 -3.70 -13.69
CA SER A 39 -4.39 -2.66 -13.89
C SER A 39 -4.69 -1.47 -12.99
N PHE A 40 -3.70 -1.04 -12.20
CA PHE A 40 -3.80 0.11 -11.32
C PHE A 40 -2.60 1.05 -11.54
N PRO A 41 -2.55 1.75 -12.69
CA PRO A 41 -1.38 2.56 -13.06
C PRO A 41 -1.14 3.74 -12.12
N PHE A 42 -2.17 4.18 -11.39
CA PHE A 42 -2.08 5.31 -10.46
C PHE A 42 -1.91 4.88 -9.00
N HIS A 43 -1.78 3.58 -8.73
CA HIS A 43 -1.58 3.08 -7.37
C HIS A 43 -0.33 3.73 -6.74
N ASP A 44 -0.52 4.40 -5.61
CA ASP A 44 0.55 5.09 -4.87
C ASP A 44 1.34 6.14 -5.67
N LEU A 45 0.85 6.57 -6.85
CA LEU A 45 1.52 7.61 -7.63
C LEU A 45 1.57 8.95 -6.88
N ASP A 46 0.54 9.27 -6.13
CA ASP A 46 0.49 10.44 -5.28
C ASP A 46 1.64 10.47 -4.25
N LYS A 47 1.99 9.32 -3.68
CA LYS A 47 3.12 9.21 -2.75
C LYS A 47 4.44 9.56 -3.44
N VAL A 48 4.67 9.08 -4.66
CA VAL A 48 5.88 9.40 -5.42
C VAL A 48 6.04 10.90 -5.58
N ILE A 49 4.93 11.60 -5.85
CA ILE A 49 4.93 13.05 -6.04
C ILE A 49 5.09 13.78 -4.70
N MET A 50 4.40 13.33 -3.65
CA MET A 50 4.36 14.03 -2.38
C MET A 50 5.60 13.81 -1.49
N TYR A 51 6.21 12.63 -1.51
CA TYR A 51 7.33 12.33 -0.62
C TYR A 51 8.48 13.35 -0.69
N PRO A 52 8.94 13.78 -1.89
CA PRO A 52 10.03 14.74 -1.96
C PRO A 52 9.72 16.09 -1.29
N PHE A 53 8.46 16.52 -1.34
CA PHE A 53 8.04 17.83 -0.84
C PHE A 53 7.50 17.80 0.58
N LEU A 54 6.78 16.73 0.96
CA LEU A 54 6.02 16.69 2.22
C LEU A 54 6.60 15.73 3.25
N GLY A 55 7.44 14.78 2.84
CA GLY A 55 7.98 13.77 3.73
C GLY A 55 6.97 12.68 4.08
N LYS A 56 7.39 11.74 4.93
CA LYS A 56 6.63 10.51 5.22
C LYS A 56 5.29 10.77 5.91
N ARG A 57 5.32 11.55 7.01
CA ARG A 57 4.14 11.71 7.88
C ARG A 57 2.98 12.39 7.15
N LEU A 58 3.25 13.52 6.51
CA LEU A 58 2.22 14.30 5.83
C LEU A 58 1.72 13.59 4.58
N THR A 59 2.61 12.97 3.83
CA THR A 59 2.24 12.17 2.66
C THR A 59 1.28 11.06 3.03
N HIS A 60 1.58 10.31 4.10
CA HIS A 60 0.71 9.22 4.56
C HIS A 60 -0.67 9.73 4.99
N ALA A 61 -0.72 10.86 5.70
CA ALA A 61 -1.98 11.42 6.15
C ALA A 61 -2.87 11.82 4.97
N ILE A 62 -2.31 12.48 3.96
CA ILE A 62 -3.06 12.89 2.76
C ILE A 62 -3.45 11.67 1.93
N HIS A 63 -2.54 10.75 1.71
CA HIS A 63 -2.80 9.55 0.92
C HIS A 63 -3.95 8.72 1.50
N ARG A 64 -3.94 8.47 2.81
CA ARG A 64 -4.98 7.69 3.47
C ARG A 64 -6.35 8.36 3.40
N ARG A 65 -6.37 9.69 3.42
CA ARG A 65 -7.62 10.45 3.37
C ARG A 65 -8.28 10.41 1.99
N PHE A 66 -7.48 10.47 0.92
CA PHE A 66 -8.00 10.62 -0.43
C PHE A 66 -7.95 9.34 -1.28
N SER A 67 -7.19 8.34 -0.85
CA SER A 67 -7.09 7.08 -1.58
C SER A 67 -8.29 6.18 -1.31
N GLY A 68 -8.94 5.74 -2.38
CA GLY A 68 -10.16 4.94 -2.28
C GLY A 68 -9.97 3.54 -1.72
N TYR A 69 -8.73 3.05 -1.62
CA TYR A 69 -8.45 1.72 -1.07
C TYR A 69 -7.94 1.77 0.39
N HIS A 70 -7.87 2.96 0.98
CA HIS A 70 -7.43 3.17 2.37
C HIS A 70 -8.47 3.88 3.23
N MET A 71 -9.71 3.94 2.80
CA MET A 71 -10.75 4.66 3.54
C MET A 71 -10.92 4.07 4.93
N ARG A 72 -10.95 4.93 5.95
CA ARG A 72 -11.24 4.56 7.32
C ARG A 72 -12.75 4.27 7.48
N ASN A 73 -13.14 3.74 8.61
CA ASN A 73 -14.54 3.41 8.95
C ASN A 73 -15.17 2.31 8.09
N GLY A 74 -14.33 1.40 7.58
CA GLY A 74 -14.81 0.26 6.84
C GLY A 74 -15.31 0.55 5.42
N ASP A 75 -15.12 1.77 4.94
CA ASP A 75 -15.57 2.17 3.60
C ASP A 75 -14.38 2.19 2.62
N ILE A 76 -13.97 1.02 2.20
CA ILE A 76 -12.96 0.87 1.14
C ILE A 76 -13.70 0.84 -0.21
N ARG A 77 -13.55 1.91 -0.98
CA ARG A 77 -14.25 2.05 -2.27
C ARG A 77 -13.71 1.10 -3.33
N ASN A 78 -12.41 0.93 -3.40
CA ASN A 78 -11.79 0.01 -4.35
C ASN A 78 -11.24 -1.21 -3.63
N LYS A 79 -12.09 -2.20 -3.44
CA LYS A 79 -11.77 -3.41 -2.69
C LYS A 79 -10.76 -4.29 -3.42
N VAL A 80 -10.80 -4.33 -4.75
CA VAL A 80 -9.84 -5.11 -5.55
C VAL A 80 -8.44 -4.53 -5.39
N GLU A 81 -8.29 -3.21 -5.54
CA GLU A 81 -7.00 -2.55 -5.35
C GLU A 81 -6.47 -2.77 -3.94
N ALA A 82 -7.32 -2.66 -2.92
CA ALA A 82 -6.94 -2.92 -1.53
C ALA A 82 -6.45 -4.36 -1.33
N ALA A 83 -7.18 -5.34 -1.85
CA ALA A 83 -6.82 -6.75 -1.71
C ALA A 83 -5.47 -7.04 -2.39
N LEU A 84 -5.26 -6.52 -3.59
CA LEU A 84 -4.00 -6.71 -4.31
C LEU A 84 -2.84 -5.98 -3.64
N ASP A 85 -3.10 -4.80 -3.07
CA ASP A 85 -2.10 -4.06 -2.30
C ASP A 85 -1.66 -4.84 -1.06
N TRP A 86 -2.60 -5.40 -0.32
CA TRP A 86 -2.30 -6.22 0.85
C TRP A 86 -1.50 -7.48 0.48
N GLU A 87 -1.89 -8.14 -0.60
CA GLU A 87 -1.17 -9.32 -1.09
C GLU A 87 0.25 -8.96 -1.52
N CYS A 88 0.40 -7.84 -2.23
CA CYS A 88 1.70 -7.34 -2.65
C CYS A 88 2.58 -6.97 -1.45
N ALA A 89 1.99 -6.42 -0.39
CA ALA A 89 2.73 -6.05 0.82
C ALA A 89 3.40 -7.27 1.48
N ALA A 90 2.77 -8.44 1.40
CA ALA A 90 3.37 -9.68 1.91
C ALA A 90 4.70 -10.00 1.22
N LEU A 91 4.85 -9.61 -0.05
CA LEU A 91 6.05 -9.84 -0.85
C LEU A 91 7.10 -8.74 -0.67
N THR A 92 6.68 -7.50 -0.40
CA THR A 92 7.57 -6.33 -0.38
C THR A 92 7.93 -5.84 1.02
N LYS A 93 7.22 -6.30 2.06
CA LYS A 93 7.45 -5.90 3.45
C LYS A 93 7.77 -7.13 4.30
N PRO A 94 9.06 -7.48 4.45
CA PRO A 94 9.44 -8.70 5.19
C PRO A 94 9.08 -8.66 6.68
N ASP A 95 8.87 -7.48 7.25
CA ASP A 95 8.45 -7.31 8.64
C ASP A 95 6.95 -7.49 8.86
N LYS A 96 6.16 -7.59 7.79
CA LYS A 96 4.70 -7.79 7.86
C LYS A 96 4.25 -8.85 6.85
N PRO A 97 4.55 -10.12 7.08
CA PRO A 97 4.29 -11.18 6.11
C PRO A 97 2.83 -11.63 6.09
N LEU A 98 1.89 -10.71 6.20
CA LEU A 98 0.47 -11.03 6.16
C LEU A 98 -0.04 -10.92 4.72
N ASP A 99 -0.70 -11.97 4.24
CA ASP A 99 -1.37 -11.94 2.95
C ASP A 99 -2.66 -11.09 3.02
N ALA A 100 -3.40 -11.01 1.92
CA ALA A 100 -4.62 -10.20 1.88
C ALA A 100 -5.67 -10.71 2.87
N TYR A 101 -5.85 -12.02 2.99
CA TYR A 101 -6.83 -12.60 3.91
C TYR A 101 -6.48 -12.28 5.37
N ASP A 102 -5.22 -12.49 5.78
CA ASP A 102 -4.77 -12.22 7.14
C ASP A 102 -4.84 -10.73 7.47
N THR A 103 -4.48 -9.87 6.52
CA THR A 103 -4.59 -8.42 6.67
C THR A 103 -6.04 -8.00 6.92
N TRP A 104 -6.96 -8.54 6.12
CA TRP A 104 -8.38 -8.27 6.30
C TRP A 104 -8.85 -8.68 7.70
N ARG A 105 -8.56 -9.90 8.10
CA ARG A 105 -9.04 -10.43 9.38
C ARG A 105 -8.45 -9.70 10.57
N LYS A 106 -7.19 -9.27 10.48
CA LYS A 106 -6.49 -8.62 11.58
C LYS A 106 -6.82 -7.14 11.71
N TYR A 107 -6.85 -6.41 10.60
CA TYR A 107 -6.93 -4.95 10.62
C TYR A 107 -8.27 -4.38 10.15
N TYR A 108 -8.99 -5.09 9.30
CA TYR A 108 -10.20 -4.57 8.65
C TYR A 108 -11.36 -5.56 8.72
N PRO A 109 -11.61 -6.21 9.87
CA PRO A 109 -12.65 -7.27 9.94
C PRO A 109 -14.06 -6.75 9.66
N ASP A 110 -14.30 -5.45 9.83
CA ASP A 110 -15.62 -4.84 9.61
C ASP A 110 -15.87 -4.48 8.15
N VAL A 111 -14.85 -4.56 7.28
CA VAL A 111 -15.01 -4.32 5.85
C VAL A 111 -15.50 -5.61 5.18
N ASP A 112 -16.50 -5.50 4.32
CA ASP A 112 -17.03 -6.65 3.58
C ASP A 112 -16.10 -6.98 2.39
N MET A 113 -15.01 -7.69 2.70
CA MET A 113 -14.01 -8.11 1.71
C MET A 113 -14.20 -9.54 1.21
N ALA A 114 -15.07 -10.31 1.85
CA ALA A 114 -15.23 -11.74 1.52
C ALA A 114 -15.55 -11.99 0.03
N PRO A 115 -16.52 -11.28 -0.59
CA PRO A 115 -16.79 -11.50 -2.01
C PRO A 115 -15.59 -11.19 -2.90
N THR A 116 -14.87 -10.11 -2.60
CA THR A 116 -13.70 -9.70 -3.37
C THR A 116 -12.57 -10.72 -3.24
N LEU A 117 -12.24 -11.12 -2.03
CA LEU A 117 -11.18 -12.10 -1.78
C LEU A 117 -11.51 -13.46 -2.38
N LYS A 118 -12.78 -13.86 -2.32
CA LYS A 118 -13.24 -15.11 -2.94
C LYS A 118 -13.07 -15.06 -4.46
N LYS A 119 -13.46 -13.95 -5.08
CA LYS A 119 -13.31 -13.76 -6.53
C LYS A 119 -11.84 -13.83 -6.95
N LEU A 120 -10.93 -13.32 -6.14
CA LEU A 120 -9.50 -13.33 -6.40
C LEU A 120 -8.81 -14.64 -5.99
N GLY A 121 -9.53 -15.57 -5.39
CA GLY A 121 -8.94 -16.83 -4.92
C GLY A 121 -8.02 -16.68 -3.72
N MET A 122 -8.24 -15.65 -2.89
CA MET A 122 -7.38 -15.33 -1.75
C MET A 122 -7.91 -15.83 -0.40
N ILE A 123 -8.99 -16.60 -0.38
CA ILE A 123 -9.50 -17.22 0.85
C ILE A 123 -8.89 -18.61 0.97
N PRO A 124 -8.24 -18.94 2.11
CA PRO A 124 -7.65 -20.26 2.31
C PRO A 124 -8.71 -21.39 2.21
N PRO A 125 -8.36 -22.56 1.65
CA PRO A 125 -9.32 -23.66 1.46
C PRO A 125 -10.03 -24.13 2.72
N ASN A 126 -9.35 -24.09 3.87
CA ASN A 126 -9.93 -24.50 5.17
C ASN A 126 -10.86 -23.45 5.79
N CYS A 127 -10.98 -22.28 5.17
CA CYS A 127 -11.85 -21.19 5.63
C CYS A 127 -13.04 -20.97 4.67
N ARG A 128 -13.19 -21.82 3.65
CA ARG A 128 -14.27 -21.71 2.66
C ARG A 128 -15.58 -22.30 3.18
#